data_7c32a5e09bc7929f2a5d1103357b52ab
#
_entry.id   7c32a5e09bc7929f2a5d1103357b52ab
#
_cell.length_a   1.000
_cell.length_b   1.000
_cell.length_c   1.000
_cell.angle_alpha   90.00
_cell.angle_beta   90.00
_cell.angle_gamma   90.00
#
_symmetry.space_group_name_H-M   'P 1'
#
loop_
_entity.id
_entity.type
_entity.pdbx_description
1 polymer ?
#
loop_
_entity_poly.entity_id
_entity_poly.type
_entity_poly.pdbx_seq_one_letter_code
_entity_poly.pdbx_strand_id
1 'polypeptide(L)'
;SVYAWVVALMSLPLMIVASRMELKRLLLTIIAVFVVSHVASALAEGYYTLMLSRIGVACSHAIFWSIAPPLAVRTVPDGRRALGLSTIATGSSVAMVVGLPLGRVIGLYVGWRVTFFSIAVITAFIFLFILAVFPRLESRGRFSIKQLPSLLRNRVLLGVFLLSVLFATAHYTGYSYIEPFLGKIAGMSPDMVTLTLIVFGGAGMLGSISFSKFYMANRRRFIFVTTAAPTLCLLLLLAASVNVWLTMLLCVVWGAMATAFNIAFQDNTIRFAPENATSIGMSIFSGLFNLGIGCGAYVGGLVVSHASLSDIGYAGGLIGVLMTVYCVARFFPNMRKREARR
;
A
#
# COMPACT_ATOMS: atom_id res chain seq x y z
N SER A 1 13.52 1.90 -6.41
CA SER A 1 12.65 2.33 -7.49
C SER A 1 12.36 1.25 -8.52
N VAL A 2 13.32 0.42 -8.97
CA VAL A 2 13.08 -0.70 -9.90
C VAL A 2 11.98 -1.65 -9.40
N TYR A 3 11.96 -1.96 -8.12
CA TYR A 3 10.94 -2.78 -7.49
C TYR A 3 9.50 -2.24 -7.71
N ALA A 4 9.28 -0.95 -7.46
CA ALA A 4 7.97 -0.32 -7.64
C ALA A 4 7.53 -0.32 -9.11
N TRP A 5 8.45 -0.10 -10.04
CA TRP A 5 8.19 -0.18 -11.48
C TRP A 5 7.82 -1.60 -11.91
N VAL A 6 8.53 -2.62 -11.41
CA VAL A 6 8.19 -4.03 -11.71
C VAL A 6 6.80 -4.35 -11.17
N VAL A 7 6.48 -3.95 -9.93
CA VAL A 7 5.13 -4.16 -9.36
C VAL A 7 4.08 -3.44 -10.20
N ALA A 8 4.31 -2.18 -10.57
CA ALA A 8 3.36 -1.39 -11.36
C ALA A 8 3.07 -2.03 -12.73
N LEU A 9 4.12 -2.46 -13.43
CA LEU A 9 4.00 -3.01 -14.78
C LEU A 9 3.48 -4.46 -14.79
N MET A 10 3.87 -5.26 -13.79
CA MET A 10 3.58 -6.71 -13.77
C MET A 10 2.29 -7.08 -13.05
N SER A 11 1.72 -6.20 -12.19
CA SER A 11 0.51 -6.51 -11.42
C SER A 11 -0.64 -7.00 -12.31
N LEU A 12 -0.98 -6.25 -13.33
CA LEU A 12 -2.12 -6.60 -14.20
C LEU A 12 -1.81 -7.79 -15.12
N PRO A 13 -0.68 -7.85 -15.87
CA PRO A 13 -0.37 -9.00 -16.73
C PRO A 13 -0.30 -10.32 -15.96
N LEU A 14 0.43 -10.34 -14.83
CA LEU A 14 0.55 -11.55 -14.02
C LEU A 14 -0.78 -11.99 -13.43
N MET A 15 -1.62 -11.04 -12.96
CA MET A 15 -2.93 -11.38 -12.42
C MET A 15 -3.88 -11.90 -13.49
N ILE A 16 -3.84 -11.42 -14.72
CA ILE A 16 -4.62 -11.95 -15.84
C ILE A 16 -4.25 -13.42 -16.09
N VAL A 17 -2.96 -13.74 -16.16
CA VAL A 17 -2.48 -15.12 -16.32
C VAL A 17 -2.90 -15.99 -15.14
N ALA A 18 -2.74 -15.49 -13.91
CA ALA A 18 -3.03 -16.20 -12.67
C ALA A 18 -4.54 -16.32 -12.36
N SER A 19 -5.41 -15.54 -13.02
CA SER A 19 -6.85 -15.48 -12.74
C SER A 19 -7.60 -16.81 -12.92
N ARG A 20 -6.98 -17.76 -13.62
CA ARG A 20 -7.53 -19.10 -13.86
C ARG A 20 -7.23 -20.10 -12.74
N MET A 21 -6.28 -19.75 -11.86
CA MET A 21 -5.86 -20.63 -10.78
C MET A 21 -6.85 -20.56 -9.61
N GLU A 22 -7.00 -21.67 -8.91
CA GLU A 22 -7.68 -21.72 -7.62
C GLU A 22 -6.90 -20.85 -6.61
N LEU A 23 -7.62 -20.05 -5.80
CA LEU A 23 -7.01 -18.98 -4.98
C LEU A 23 -6.01 -19.51 -3.94
N LYS A 24 -6.27 -20.68 -3.31
CA LYS A 24 -5.29 -21.29 -2.39
C LYS A 24 -4.02 -21.70 -3.14
N ARG A 25 -4.16 -22.34 -4.30
CA ARG A 25 -3.00 -22.74 -5.11
C ARG A 25 -2.22 -21.51 -5.57
N LEU A 26 -2.91 -20.47 -6.00
CA LEU A 26 -2.26 -19.21 -6.39
C LEU A 26 -1.49 -18.61 -5.21
N LEU A 27 -2.11 -18.50 -4.02
CA LEU A 27 -1.47 -17.99 -2.81
C LEU A 27 -0.21 -18.81 -2.46
N LEU A 28 -0.30 -20.13 -2.48
CA LEU A 28 0.85 -21.01 -2.22
C LEU A 28 1.95 -20.84 -3.28
N THR A 29 1.58 -20.73 -4.56
CA THR A 29 2.55 -20.53 -5.64
C THR A 29 3.32 -19.21 -5.45
N ILE A 30 2.65 -18.10 -5.17
CA ILE A 30 3.32 -16.81 -4.99
C ILE A 30 4.19 -16.79 -3.73
N ILE A 31 3.76 -17.44 -2.64
CA ILE A 31 4.57 -17.57 -1.43
C ILE A 31 5.80 -18.43 -1.70
N ALA A 32 5.68 -19.54 -2.45
CA ALA A 32 6.81 -20.37 -2.83
C ALA A 32 7.82 -19.58 -3.71
N VAL A 33 7.34 -18.83 -4.71
CA VAL A 33 8.20 -17.96 -5.52
C VAL A 33 8.88 -16.90 -4.66
N PHE A 34 8.18 -16.32 -3.69
CA PHE A 34 8.74 -15.35 -2.75
C PHE A 34 9.86 -15.96 -1.90
N VAL A 35 9.66 -17.17 -1.35
CA VAL A 35 10.68 -17.91 -0.57
C VAL A 35 11.92 -18.19 -1.44
N VAL A 36 11.72 -18.78 -2.62
CA VAL A 36 12.83 -19.09 -3.54
C VAL A 36 13.59 -17.82 -3.92
N SER A 37 12.89 -16.74 -4.21
CA SER A 37 13.51 -15.45 -4.56
C SER A 37 14.31 -14.85 -3.39
N HIS A 38 13.87 -15.01 -2.14
CA HIS A 38 14.63 -14.55 -0.97
C HIS A 38 15.84 -15.42 -0.69
N VAL A 39 15.74 -16.75 -0.87
CA VAL A 39 16.90 -17.64 -0.83
C VAL A 39 17.91 -17.26 -1.92
N ALA A 40 17.46 -17.04 -3.16
CA ALA A 40 18.32 -16.58 -4.24
C ALA A 40 18.96 -15.22 -3.95
N SER A 41 18.23 -14.29 -3.29
CA SER A 41 18.79 -13.02 -2.83
C SER A 41 19.91 -13.22 -1.79
N ALA A 42 19.70 -14.15 -0.84
CA ALA A 42 20.70 -14.45 0.19
C ALA A 42 21.97 -15.08 -0.38
N LEU A 43 21.83 -15.89 -1.44
CA LEU A 43 22.93 -16.58 -2.12
C LEU A 43 23.53 -15.77 -3.27
N ALA A 44 23.06 -14.55 -3.53
CA ALA A 44 23.52 -13.76 -4.66
C ALA A 44 25.00 -13.36 -4.53
N GLU A 45 25.81 -13.71 -5.50
CA GLU A 45 27.24 -13.38 -5.58
C GLU A 45 27.51 -12.08 -6.34
N GLY A 46 26.55 -11.60 -7.14
CA GLY A 46 26.69 -10.39 -7.95
C GLY A 46 25.41 -9.59 -8.09
N TYR A 47 25.58 -8.39 -8.67
CA TYR A 47 24.47 -7.44 -8.89
C TYR A 47 23.32 -8.02 -9.70
N TYR A 48 23.63 -8.73 -10.80
CA TYR A 48 22.59 -9.27 -11.70
C TYR A 48 21.77 -10.39 -11.06
N THR A 49 22.41 -11.29 -10.32
CA THR A 49 21.72 -12.35 -9.59
C THR A 49 20.83 -11.78 -8.48
N LEU A 50 21.32 -10.77 -7.76
CA LEU A 50 20.51 -10.06 -6.79
C LEU A 50 19.33 -9.35 -7.46
N MET A 51 19.54 -8.66 -8.58
CA MET A 51 18.48 -7.95 -9.31
C MET A 51 17.38 -8.91 -9.81
N LEU A 52 17.75 -10.04 -10.39
CA LEU A 52 16.79 -11.05 -10.85
C LEU A 52 15.96 -11.62 -9.70
N SER A 53 16.60 -11.92 -8.57
CA SER A 53 15.89 -12.39 -7.38
C SER A 53 14.92 -11.33 -6.85
N ARG A 54 15.26 -10.05 -6.87
CA ARG A 54 14.39 -8.93 -6.48
C ARG A 54 13.20 -8.75 -7.43
N ILE A 55 13.36 -9.04 -8.71
CA ILE A 55 12.24 -9.07 -9.67
C ILE A 55 11.26 -10.19 -9.29
N GLY A 56 11.74 -11.38 -8.93
CA GLY A 56 10.90 -12.47 -8.45
C GLY A 56 10.09 -12.10 -7.19
N VAL A 57 10.74 -11.44 -6.23
CA VAL A 57 10.05 -10.89 -5.04
C VAL A 57 8.97 -9.88 -5.45
N ALA A 58 9.28 -8.95 -6.36
CA ALA A 58 8.34 -7.94 -6.82
C ALA A 58 7.13 -8.54 -7.56
N CYS A 59 7.33 -9.57 -8.39
CA CYS A 59 6.25 -10.30 -9.06
C CYS A 59 5.33 -11.00 -8.06
N SER A 60 5.89 -11.66 -7.04
CA SER A 60 5.11 -12.29 -5.96
C SER A 60 4.29 -11.26 -5.19
N HIS A 61 4.90 -10.13 -4.84
CA HIS A 61 4.25 -9.01 -4.16
C HIS A 61 3.08 -8.42 -4.98
N ALA A 62 3.28 -8.26 -6.30
CA ALA A 62 2.27 -7.73 -7.20
C ALA A 62 0.99 -8.57 -7.21
N ILE A 63 1.13 -9.91 -7.26
CA ILE A 63 -0.02 -10.82 -7.22
C ILE A 63 -0.59 -10.89 -5.80
N PHE A 64 0.26 -10.92 -4.76
CA PHE A 64 -0.18 -10.99 -3.36
C PHE A 64 -1.20 -9.89 -3.05
N TRP A 65 -0.89 -8.62 -3.32
CA TRP A 65 -1.80 -7.52 -3.05
C TRP A 65 -3.05 -7.50 -3.95
N SER A 66 -3.00 -8.22 -5.06
CA SER A 66 -4.19 -8.40 -5.91
C SER A 66 -5.20 -9.38 -5.32
N ILE A 67 -4.75 -10.36 -4.53
CA ILE A 67 -5.59 -11.44 -4.00
C ILE A 67 -5.81 -11.38 -2.48
N ALA A 68 -4.85 -10.87 -1.69
CA ALA A 68 -4.93 -10.90 -0.23
C ALA A 68 -6.15 -10.13 0.33
N PRO A 69 -6.49 -8.89 -0.10
CA PRO A 69 -7.69 -8.22 0.38
C PRO A 69 -8.99 -8.94 -0.01
N PRO A 70 -9.20 -9.40 -1.27
CA PRO A 70 -10.36 -10.23 -1.61
C PRO A 70 -10.45 -11.53 -0.81
N LEU A 71 -9.32 -12.20 -0.56
CA LEU A 71 -9.28 -13.41 0.27
C LEU A 71 -9.70 -13.11 1.70
N ALA A 72 -9.15 -12.06 2.32
CA ALA A 72 -9.51 -11.67 3.68
C ALA A 72 -11.01 -11.39 3.82
N VAL A 73 -11.62 -10.73 2.84
CA VAL A 73 -13.06 -10.48 2.83
C VAL A 73 -13.87 -11.77 2.70
N ARG A 74 -13.36 -12.78 1.99
CA ARG A 74 -14.06 -14.07 1.77
C ARG A 74 -13.90 -15.06 2.92
N THR A 75 -12.92 -14.86 3.78
CA THR A 75 -12.63 -15.76 4.92
C THR A 75 -13.24 -15.31 6.24
N VAL A 76 -13.78 -14.10 6.30
CA VAL A 76 -14.50 -13.61 7.49
C VAL A 76 -15.99 -13.88 7.36
N PRO A 77 -16.72 -14.02 8.51
CA PRO A 77 -18.18 -14.14 8.51
C PRO A 77 -18.86 -12.94 7.85
N ASP A 78 -20.09 -13.18 7.33
CA ASP A 78 -20.89 -12.12 6.73
C ASP A 78 -21.06 -10.93 7.69
N GLY A 79 -21.01 -9.73 7.13
CA GLY A 79 -21.05 -8.48 7.90
C GLY A 79 -19.71 -8.04 8.52
N ARG A 80 -18.67 -8.88 8.56
CA ARG A 80 -17.36 -8.56 9.16
C ARG A 80 -16.27 -8.20 8.14
N ARG A 81 -16.65 -7.76 6.97
CA ARG A 81 -15.76 -7.38 5.87
C ARG A 81 -14.68 -6.36 6.30
N ALA A 82 -15.08 -5.34 7.05
CA ALA A 82 -14.15 -4.33 7.56
C ALA A 82 -13.08 -4.94 8.47
N LEU A 83 -13.45 -5.94 9.28
CA LEU A 83 -12.50 -6.67 10.12
C LEU A 83 -11.45 -7.40 9.28
N GLY A 84 -11.84 -8.11 8.20
CA GLY A 84 -10.89 -8.79 7.33
C GLY A 84 -9.85 -7.86 6.72
N LEU A 85 -10.27 -6.71 6.20
CA LEU A 85 -9.36 -5.72 5.62
C LEU A 85 -8.48 -5.04 6.67
N SER A 86 -9.06 -4.68 7.82
CA SER A 86 -8.29 -4.04 8.90
C SER A 86 -7.25 -4.99 9.52
N THR A 87 -7.51 -6.29 9.56
CA THR A 87 -6.53 -7.29 10.04
C THR A 87 -5.28 -7.31 9.16
N ILE A 88 -5.43 -7.29 7.82
CA ILE A 88 -4.27 -7.21 6.91
C ILE A 88 -3.48 -5.92 7.16
N ALA A 89 -4.16 -4.79 7.26
CA ALA A 89 -3.50 -3.50 7.47
C ALA A 89 -2.82 -3.41 8.84
N THR A 90 -3.42 -3.96 9.88
CA THR A 90 -2.79 -4.08 11.20
C THR A 90 -1.53 -4.93 11.13
N GLY A 91 -1.59 -6.10 10.46
CA GLY A 91 -0.41 -6.93 10.23
C GLY A 91 0.71 -6.19 9.50
N SER A 92 0.38 -5.40 8.48
CA SER A 92 1.35 -4.55 7.76
C SER A 92 1.98 -3.49 8.68
N SER A 93 1.18 -2.85 9.55
CA SER A 93 1.69 -1.87 10.52
C SER A 93 2.60 -2.51 11.57
N VAL A 94 2.23 -3.70 12.08
CA VAL A 94 3.10 -4.46 13.00
C VAL A 94 4.42 -4.82 12.31
N ALA A 95 4.37 -5.25 11.03
CA ALA A 95 5.57 -5.55 10.26
C ALA A 95 6.47 -4.32 10.08
N MET A 96 5.93 -3.12 9.94
CA MET A 96 6.73 -1.87 9.90
C MET A 96 7.40 -1.57 11.25
N VAL A 97 6.68 -1.74 12.36
CA VAL A 97 7.18 -1.44 13.71
C VAL A 97 8.26 -2.42 14.15
N VAL A 98 8.10 -3.71 13.84
CA VAL A 98 9.01 -4.78 14.28
C VAL A 98 9.99 -5.18 13.19
N GLY A 99 9.52 -5.34 11.96
CA GLY A 99 10.31 -5.89 10.85
C GLY A 99 11.44 -4.98 10.39
N LEU A 100 11.19 -3.65 10.30
CA LEU A 100 12.24 -2.72 9.88
C LEU A 100 13.40 -2.66 10.89
N PRO A 101 13.17 -2.43 12.21
CA PRO A 101 14.25 -2.46 13.20
C PRO A 101 14.96 -3.81 13.27
N LEU A 102 14.19 -4.91 13.27
CA LEU A 102 14.77 -6.26 13.31
C LEU A 102 15.64 -6.54 12.07
N GLY A 103 15.15 -6.19 10.89
CA GLY A 103 15.92 -6.32 9.64
C GLY A 103 17.21 -5.48 9.65
N ARG A 104 17.16 -4.26 10.21
CA ARG A 104 18.33 -3.40 10.38
C ARG A 104 19.35 -4.02 11.35
N VAL A 105 18.90 -4.50 12.50
CA VAL A 105 19.77 -5.15 13.50
C VAL A 105 20.46 -6.37 12.90
N ILE A 106 19.70 -7.29 12.28
CA ILE A 106 20.28 -8.45 11.61
C ILE A 106 21.26 -8.02 10.52
N GLY A 107 20.88 -7.05 9.70
CA GLY A 107 21.71 -6.53 8.61
C GLY A 107 23.05 -5.94 9.07
N LEU A 108 23.05 -5.23 10.19
CA LEU A 108 24.25 -4.60 10.77
C LEU A 108 25.18 -5.60 11.48
N TYR A 109 24.62 -6.51 12.28
CA TYR A 109 25.42 -7.41 13.13
C TYR A 109 25.76 -8.75 12.46
N VAL A 110 24.91 -9.25 11.57
CA VAL A 110 25.06 -10.57 10.95
C VAL A 110 25.23 -10.49 9.43
N GLY A 111 24.72 -9.43 8.84
CA GLY A 111 24.83 -9.16 7.41
C GLY A 111 23.52 -9.26 6.64
N TRP A 112 23.43 -8.54 5.53
CA TRP A 112 22.22 -8.42 4.71
C TRP A 112 21.76 -9.77 4.10
N ARG A 113 22.68 -10.70 3.82
CA ARG A 113 22.34 -12.05 3.31
C ARG A 113 21.51 -12.83 4.32
N VAL A 114 21.88 -12.74 5.59
CA VAL A 114 21.15 -13.42 6.68
C VAL A 114 19.76 -12.77 6.86
N THR A 115 19.62 -11.47 6.62
CA THR A 115 18.30 -10.82 6.63
C THR A 115 17.38 -11.43 5.58
N PHE A 116 17.83 -11.58 4.33
CA PHE A 116 17.03 -12.23 3.28
C PHE A 116 16.73 -13.70 3.59
N PHE A 117 17.71 -14.42 4.12
CA PHE A 117 17.51 -15.81 4.49
C PHE A 117 16.49 -15.97 5.64
N SER A 118 16.55 -15.10 6.64
CA SER A 118 15.57 -15.08 7.75
C SER A 118 14.14 -14.84 7.25
N ILE A 119 13.95 -13.92 6.29
CA ILE A 119 12.65 -13.69 5.65
C ILE A 119 12.19 -14.95 4.92
N ALA A 120 13.08 -15.62 4.18
CA ALA A 120 12.75 -16.88 3.49
C ALA A 120 12.28 -17.96 4.47
N VAL A 121 13.00 -18.15 5.59
CA VAL A 121 12.65 -19.13 6.61
C VAL A 121 11.30 -18.85 7.25
N ILE A 122 11.07 -17.61 7.69
CA ILE A 122 9.78 -17.19 8.28
C ILE A 122 8.64 -17.43 7.26
N THR A 123 8.85 -17.03 6.02
CA THR A 123 7.83 -17.21 4.97
C THR A 123 7.59 -18.66 4.61
N ALA A 124 8.62 -19.52 4.70
CA ALA A 124 8.46 -20.96 4.51
C ALA A 124 7.59 -21.59 5.64
N PHE A 125 7.73 -21.16 6.88
CA PHE A 125 6.81 -21.57 7.95
C PHE A 125 5.38 -21.12 7.69
N ILE A 126 5.19 -19.88 7.20
CA ILE A 126 3.86 -19.37 6.81
C ILE A 126 3.30 -20.19 5.66
N PHE A 127 4.11 -20.57 4.67
CA PHE A 127 3.71 -21.46 3.57
C PHE A 127 3.16 -22.79 4.08
N LEU A 128 3.89 -23.45 4.98
CA LEU A 128 3.46 -24.73 5.59
C LEU A 128 2.16 -24.57 6.40
N PHE A 129 2.04 -23.48 7.15
CA PHE A 129 0.83 -23.16 7.90
C PHE A 129 -0.39 -22.97 6.96
N ILE A 130 -0.25 -22.16 5.90
CA ILE A 130 -1.31 -21.95 4.91
C ILE A 130 -1.67 -23.24 4.17
N LEU A 131 -0.66 -24.07 3.85
CA LEU A 131 -0.89 -25.36 3.21
C LEU A 131 -1.79 -26.26 4.08
N ALA A 132 -1.55 -26.29 5.39
CA ALA A 132 -2.28 -27.11 6.35
C ALA A 132 -3.67 -26.56 6.70
N VAL A 133 -3.79 -25.24 6.94
CA VAL A 133 -4.97 -24.66 7.60
C VAL A 133 -5.91 -23.94 6.62
N PHE A 134 -5.37 -23.35 5.52
CA PHE A 134 -6.17 -22.48 4.67
C PHE A 134 -7.17 -23.29 3.83
N PRO A 135 -8.47 -22.91 3.79
CA PRO A 135 -9.48 -23.63 3.03
C PRO A 135 -9.28 -23.51 1.52
N ARG A 136 -9.76 -24.48 0.78
CA ARG A 136 -9.83 -24.36 -0.68
C ARG A 136 -10.92 -23.35 -1.03
N LEU A 137 -10.55 -22.32 -1.80
CA LEU A 137 -11.46 -21.28 -2.26
C LEU A 137 -11.44 -21.25 -3.78
N GLU A 138 -12.56 -21.65 -4.37
CA GLU A 138 -12.71 -21.63 -5.81
C GLU A 138 -12.58 -20.21 -6.38
N SER A 139 -11.99 -20.12 -7.55
CA SER A 139 -11.97 -18.88 -8.33
C SER A 139 -13.41 -18.55 -8.75
N ARG A 140 -13.89 -17.31 -8.48
CA ARG A 140 -15.25 -16.87 -8.84
C ARG A 140 -15.43 -16.56 -10.33
N GLY A 141 -14.73 -17.28 -11.21
CA GLY A 141 -14.85 -17.18 -12.66
C GLY A 141 -13.57 -16.77 -13.36
N ARG A 142 -13.58 -17.00 -14.68
CA ARG A 142 -12.45 -16.66 -15.55
C ARG A 142 -12.60 -15.23 -16.02
N PHE A 143 -11.62 -14.39 -15.71
CA PHE A 143 -11.55 -13.06 -16.28
C PHE A 143 -10.97 -13.12 -17.70
N SER A 144 -11.64 -12.46 -18.65
CA SER A 144 -11.12 -12.26 -20.00
C SER A 144 -10.65 -10.82 -20.18
N ILE A 145 -9.53 -10.62 -20.87
CA ILE A 145 -9.04 -9.28 -21.27
C ILE A 145 -10.14 -8.45 -21.95
N LYS A 146 -11.07 -9.12 -22.69
CA LYS A 146 -12.23 -8.47 -23.29
C LYS A 146 -13.17 -7.77 -22.30
N GLN A 147 -13.10 -8.12 -21.02
CA GLN A 147 -13.90 -7.51 -19.94
C GLN A 147 -13.19 -6.29 -19.31
N LEU A 148 -11.91 -6.04 -19.60
CA LEU A 148 -11.17 -4.90 -19.09
C LEU A 148 -11.84 -3.55 -19.41
N PRO A 149 -12.38 -3.30 -20.63
CA PRO A 149 -13.11 -2.07 -20.92
C PRO A 149 -14.34 -1.86 -20.03
N SER A 150 -14.99 -2.93 -19.57
CA SER A 150 -16.16 -2.82 -18.68
C SER A 150 -15.79 -2.33 -17.28
N LEU A 151 -14.61 -2.72 -16.77
CA LEU A 151 -14.06 -2.19 -15.53
C LEU A 151 -13.71 -0.70 -15.64
N LEU A 152 -13.06 -0.31 -16.74
CA LEU A 152 -12.64 1.07 -16.99
C LEU A 152 -13.82 2.00 -17.34
N ARG A 153 -14.92 1.49 -17.85
CA ARG A 153 -16.18 2.25 -18.04
C ARG A 153 -16.92 2.53 -16.73
N ASN A 154 -16.60 1.81 -15.65
CA ASN A 154 -17.20 2.06 -14.35
C ASN A 154 -16.60 3.34 -13.74
N ARG A 155 -17.34 4.45 -13.79
CA ARG A 155 -16.89 5.78 -13.34
C ARG A 155 -16.47 5.81 -11.87
N VAL A 156 -17.02 4.92 -11.02
CA VAL A 156 -16.61 4.85 -9.61
C VAL A 156 -15.26 4.16 -9.49
N LEU A 157 -15.05 3.02 -10.17
CA LEU A 157 -13.74 2.34 -10.18
C LEU A 157 -12.66 3.22 -10.80
N LEU A 158 -12.95 3.90 -11.91
CA LEU A 158 -12.02 4.85 -12.51
C LEU A 158 -11.65 5.96 -11.51
N GLY A 159 -12.63 6.45 -10.75
CA GLY A 159 -12.40 7.42 -9.67
C GLY A 159 -11.53 6.86 -8.54
N VAL A 160 -11.76 5.61 -8.13
CA VAL A 160 -10.90 4.91 -7.14
C VAL A 160 -9.47 4.82 -7.64
N PHE A 161 -9.26 4.41 -8.89
CA PHE A 161 -7.95 4.26 -9.50
C PHE A 161 -7.20 5.59 -9.60
N LEU A 162 -7.86 6.64 -10.07
CA LEU A 162 -7.27 7.98 -10.17
C LEU A 162 -6.91 8.53 -8.79
N LEU A 163 -7.81 8.42 -7.80
CA LEU A 163 -7.55 8.85 -6.44
C LEU A 163 -6.39 8.09 -5.81
N SER A 164 -6.22 6.81 -6.14
CA SER A 164 -5.10 6.00 -5.64
C SER A 164 -3.75 6.46 -6.19
N VAL A 165 -3.67 6.79 -7.48
CA VAL A 165 -2.45 7.37 -8.08
C VAL A 165 -2.14 8.73 -7.45
N LEU A 166 -3.13 9.63 -7.39
CA LEU A 166 -2.95 10.97 -6.83
C LEU A 166 -2.55 10.92 -5.37
N PHE A 167 -3.19 10.05 -4.58
CA PHE A 167 -2.83 9.85 -3.17
C PHE A 167 -1.39 9.36 -3.02
N ALA A 168 -1.03 8.28 -3.71
CA ALA A 168 0.31 7.72 -3.61
C ALA A 168 1.36 8.75 -4.10
N THR A 169 1.09 9.49 -5.17
CA THR A 169 1.98 10.55 -5.64
C THR A 169 2.14 11.64 -4.59
N ALA A 170 1.05 12.19 -4.03
CA ALA A 170 1.10 13.21 -2.99
C ALA A 170 1.85 12.72 -1.75
N HIS A 171 1.48 11.54 -1.26
CA HIS A 171 2.05 10.92 -0.06
C HIS A 171 3.55 10.68 -0.21
N TYR A 172 3.99 10.05 -1.31
CA TYR A 172 5.39 9.69 -1.51
C TYR A 172 6.26 10.84 -2.00
N THR A 173 5.70 11.95 -2.45
CA THR A 173 6.44 13.22 -2.64
C THR A 173 7.02 13.71 -1.32
N GLY A 174 6.25 13.65 -0.22
CA GLY A 174 6.73 13.98 1.11
C GLY A 174 7.46 12.82 1.79
N TYR A 175 6.85 11.63 1.81
CA TYR A 175 7.34 10.49 2.59
C TYR A 175 8.70 9.95 2.13
N SER A 176 9.00 9.97 0.82
CA SER A 176 10.31 9.50 0.33
C SER A 176 11.49 10.32 0.84
N TYR A 177 11.24 11.54 1.28
CA TYR A 177 12.26 12.47 1.77
C TYR A 177 12.00 12.89 3.22
N ILE A 178 11.11 12.19 3.93
CA ILE A 178 10.74 12.53 5.31
C ILE A 178 11.94 12.39 6.27
N GLU A 179 12.77 11.36 6.12
CA GLU A 179 13.93 11.13 6.97
C GLU A 179 14.91 12.32 6.94
N PRO A 180 15.43 12.75 5.78
CA PRO A 180 16.29 13.94 5.70
C PRO A 180 15.55 15.23 6.10
N PHE A 181 14.23 15.34 5.90
CA PHE A 181 13.46 16.48 6.37
C PHE A 181 13.44 16.55 7.91
N LEU A 182 13.15 15.45 8.58
CA LEU A 182 13.12 15.38 10.04
C LEU A 182 14.49 15.72 10.65
N GLY A 183 15.58 15.22 10.05
CA GLY A 183 16.94 15.49 10.54
C GLY A 183 17.43 16.90 10.25
N LYS A 184 17.28 17.37 8.99
CA LYS A 184 17.91 18.63 8.54
C LYS A 184 17.02 19.86 8.72
N ILE A 185 15.69 19.72 8.55
CA ILE A 185 14.75 20.85 8.64
C ILE A 185 14.12 20.93 10.02
N ALA A 186 13.62 19.82 10.58
CA ALA A 186 13.05 19.79 11.92
C ALA A 186 14.10 19.66 13.04
N GLY A 187 15.40 19.50 12.70
CA GLY A 187 16.49 19.46 13.67
C GLY A 187 16.45 18.27 14.64
N MET A 188 15.82 17.18 14.26
CA MET A 188 15.68 15.99 15.11
C MET A 188 17.02 15.23 15.18
N SER A 189 17.34 14.69 16.36
CA SER A 189 18.45 13.74 16.52
C SER A 189 18.16 12.44 15.75
N PRO A 190 19.19 11.64 15.37
CA PRO A 190 19.01 10.38 14.66
C PRO A 190 18.04 9.41 15.36
N ASP A 191 18.05 9.39 16.71
CA ASP A 191 17.16 8.55 17.51
C ASP A 191 15.72 9.04 17.42
N MET A 192 15.50 10.37 17.47
CA MET A 192 14.17 10.96 17.32
C MET A 192 13.59 10.77 15.91
N VAL A 193 14.43 10.85 14.87
CA VAL A 193 14.05 10.51 13.50
C VAL A 193 13.59 9.07 13.43
N THR A 194 14.39 8.14 13.96
CA THR A 194 14.05 6.70 13.98
C THR A 194 12.73 6.45 14.73
N LEU A 195 12.58 7.04 15.92
CA LEU A 195 11.36 6.93 16.71
C LEU A 195 10.15 7.47 15.96
N THR A 196 10.27 8.63 15.30
CA THR A 196 9.20 9.24 14.54
C THR A 196 8.76 8.35 13.37
N LEU A 197 9.70 7.71 12.67
CA LEU A 197 9.38 6.79 11.57
C LEU A 197 8.71 5.50 12.08
N ILE A 198 9.14 4.96 13.22
CA ILE A 198 8.49 3.81 13.86
C ILE A 198 7.05 4.15 14.27
N VAL A 199 6.88 5.31 14.90
CA VAL A 199 5.56 5.79 15.34
C VAL A 199 4.66 6.09 14.15
N PHE A 200 5.19 6.67 13.06
CA PHE A 200 4.46 6.87 11.80
C PHE A 200 3.90 5.53 11.25
N GLY A 201 4.76 4.51 11.15
CA GLY A 201 4.35 3.18 10.69
C GLY A 201 3.34 2.52 11.65
N GLY A 202 3.61 2.60 12.95
CA GLY A 202 2.75 2.07 14.01
C GLY A 202 1.38 2.74 14.08
N ALA A 203 1.30 4.02 13.75
CA ALA A 203 0.04 4.77 13.65
C ALA A 203 -0.92 4.18 12.61
N GLY A 204 -0.43 3.40 11.65
CA GLY A 204 -1.26 2.62 10.74
C GLY A 204 -2.25 1.70 11.47
N MET A 205 -1.91 1.20 12.67
CA MET A 205 -2.86 0.44 13.49
C MET A 205 -4.07 1.29 13.92
N LEU A 206 -3.84 2.56 14.26
CA LEU A 206 -4.93 3.49 14.57
C LEU A 206 -5.82 3.74 13.36
N GLY A 207 -5.22 3.86 12.17
CA GLY A 207 -5.94 3.94 10.90
C GLY A 207 -6.80 2.70 10.62
N SER A 208 -6.25 1.53 10.86
CA SER A 208 -6.93 0.24 10.73
C SER A 208 -8.12 0.10 11.68
N ILE A 209 -7.93 0.46 12.96
CA ILE A 209 -9.00 0.48 13.97
C ILE A 209 -10.07 1.51 13.61
N SER A 210 -9.66 2.71 13.18
CA SER A 210 -10.56 3.76 12.72
C SER A 210 -11.44 3.29 11.57
N PHE A 211 -10.85 2.62 10.58
CA PHE A 211 -11.59 2.02 9.47
C PHE A 211 -12.61 0.99 9.96
N SER A 212 -12.21 0.06 10.81
CA SER A 212 -13.09 -0.98 11.34
C SER A 212 -14.30 -0.42 12.10
N LYS A 213 -14.10 0.66 12.85
CA LYS A 213 -15.16 1.26 13.71
C LYS A 213 -16.05 2.26 12.98
N PHE A 214 -15.48 3.11 12.12
CA PHE A 214 -16.19 4.31 11.65
C PHE A 214 -16.53 4.27 10.15
N TYR A 215 -15.86 3.44 9.36
CA TYR A 215 -16.07 3.44 7.91
C TYR A 215 -17.48 3.06 7.50
N MET A 216 -18.06 2.01 8.13
CA MET A 216 -19.42 1.56 7.79
C MET A 216 -20.50 2.51 8.24
N ALA A 217 -20.27 3.33 9.28
CA ALA A 217 -21.23 4.31 9.78
C ALA A 217 -21.45 5.45 8.78
N ASN A 218 -20.39 5.99 8.19
CA ASN A 218 -20.48 7.03 7.15
C ASN A 218 -19.29 6.97 6.20
N ARG A 219 -19.41 6.15 5.16
CA ARG A 219 -18.36 5.90 4.18
C ARG A 219 -17.85 7.17 3.50
N ARG A 220 -18.76 8.08 3.13
CA ARG A 220 -18.35 9.31 2.41
C ARG A 220 -17.55 10.25 3.32
N ARG A 221 -18.02 10.45 4.55
CA ARG A 221 -17.30 11.26 5.54
C ARG A 221 -15.94 10.66 5.84
N PHE A 222 -15.87 9.34 5.98
CA PHE A 222 -14.60 8.63 6.21
C PHE A 222 -13.63 8.81 5.05
N ILE A 223 -14.07 8.59 3.80
CA ILE A 223 -13.26 8.80 2.60
C ILE A 223 -12.79 10.26 2.51
N PHE A 224 -13.66 11.24 2.80
CA PHE A 224 -13.28 12.65 2.81
C PHE A 224 -12.17 12.92 3.83
N VAL A 225 -12.34 12.47 5.07
CA VAL A 225 -11.34 12.67 6.13
C VAL A 225 -10.00 12.03 5.76
N THR A 226 -10.02 10.80 5.24
CA THR A 226 -8.79 10.08 4.87
C THR A 226 -8.10 10.62 3.61
N THR A 227 -8.77 11.42 2.79
CA THR A 227 -8.16 12.18 1.70
C THR A 227 -7.65 13.55 2.17
N ALA A 228 -8.46 14.28 2.93
CA ALA A 228 -8.15 15.65 3.34
C ALA A 228 -7.08 15.72 4.44
N ALA A 229 -7.11 14.81 5.42
CA ALA A 229 -6.17 14.87 6.54
C ALA A 229 -4.70 14.66 6.12
N PRO A 230 -4.31 13.65 5.31
CA PRO A 230 -2.95 13.55 4.81
C PRO A 230 -2.51 14.75 3.97
N THR A 231 -3.43 15.32 3.19
CA THR A 231 -3.18 16.55 2.43
C THR A 231 -2.84 17.71 3.35
N LEU A 232 -3.62 17.89 4.42
CA LEU A 232 -3.39 18.93 5.42
C LEU A 232 -2.07 18.68 6.17
N CYS A 233 -1.76 17.42 6.52
CA CYS A 233 -0.49 17.08 7.15
C CYS A 233 0.70 17.47 6.27
N LEU A 234 0.64 17.20 4.96
CA LEU A 234 1.68 17.61 4.03
C LEU A 234 1.84 19.13 3.98
N LEU A 235 0.75 19.89 3.85
CA LEU A 235 0.79 21.36 3.80
C LEU A 235 1.32 21.97 5.11
N LEU A 236 1.06 21.35 6.24
CA LEU A 236 1.49 21.82 7.56
C LEU A 236 2.88 21.29 7.96
N LEU A 237 3.51 20.42 7.15
CA LEU A 237 4.74 19.73 7.51
C LEU A 237 5.88 20.70 7.87
N LEU A 238 6.10 21.75 7.06
CA LEU A 238 7.09 22.77 7.34
C LEU A 238 6.72 23.62 8.55
N ALA A 239 5.47 24.02 8.69
CA ALA A 239 5.01 24.80 9.85
C ALA A 239 5.16 24.02 11.17
N ALA A 240 4.91 22.71 11.14
CA ALA A 240 5.07 21.84 12.29
C ALA A 240 6.55 21.63 12.69
N SER A 241 7.49 21.78 11.75
CA SER A 241 8.91 21.49 11.97
C SER A 241 9.61 22.39 13.01
N VAL A 242 8.97 23.49 13.40
CA VAL A 242 9.44 24.37 14.48
C VAL A 242 9.40 23.69 15.86
N ASN A 243 8.65 22.60 16.00
CA ASN A 243 8.53 21.84 17.25
C ASN A 243 8.52 20.34 16.97
N VAL A 244 9.45 19.62 17.59
CA VAL A 244 9.65 18.17 17.41
C VAL A 244 8.36 17.37 17.74
N TRP A 245 7.70 17.71 18.84
CA TRP A 245 6.49 17.00 19.29
C TRP A 245 5.29 17.25 18.36
N LEU A 246 5.18 18.48 17.85
CA LEU A 246 4.14 18.82 16.87
C LEU A 246 4.36 18.08 15.55
N THR A 247 5.61 18.00 15.10
CA THR A 247 5.97 17.22 13.90
C THR A 247 5.67 15.73 14.10
N MET A 248 6.02 15.17 15.26
CA MET A 248 5.73 13.77 15.58
C MET A 248 4.21 13.51 15.61
N LEU A 249 3.42 14.38 16.25
CA LEU A 249 1.95 14.27 16.27
C LEU A 249 1.37 14.33 14.84
N LEU A 250 1.89 15.24 14.01
CA LEU A 250 1.50 15.34 12.61
C LEU A 250 1.80 14.04 11.85
N CYS A 251 2.97 13.45 12.08
CA CYS A 251 3.37 12.17 11.50
C CYS A 251 2.44 11.03 11.95
N VAL A 252 2.00 11.00 13.21
CA VAL A 252 1.00 10.02 13.71
C VAL A 252 -0.32 10.14 12.95
N VAL A 253 -0.85 11.35 12.83
CA VAL A 253 -2.11 11.59 12.11
C VAL A 253 -1.97 11.21 10.64
N TRP A 254 -0.86 11.61 10.03
CA TRP A 254 -0.59 11.30 8.62
C TRP A 254 -0.49 9.80 8.37
N GLY A 255 0.29 9.05 9.16
CA GLY A 255 0.44 7.59 9.04
C GLY A 255 -0.87 6.83 9.26
N ALA A 256 -1.64 7.24 10.28
CA ALA A 256 -2.96 6.66 10.55
C ALA A 256 -3.93 6.88 9.37
N MET A 257 -4.03 8.11 8.88
CA MET A 257 -4.97 8.45 7.80
C MET A 257 -4.52 7.89 6.44
N ALA A 258 -3.22 7.76 6.20
CA ALA A 258 -2.70 7.09 5.00
C ALA A 258 -3.09 5.60 4.96
N THR A 259 -2.96 4.89 6.07
CA THR A 259 -3.41 3.51 6.17
C THR A 259 -4.93 3.39 6.03
N ALA A 260 -5.69 4.24 6.70
CA ALA A 260 -7.14 4.29 6.61
C ALA A 260 -7.64 4.57 5.17
N PHE A 261 -6.97 5.47 4.44
CA PHE A 261 -7.22 5.70 3.02
C PHE A 261 -7.02 4.42 2.21
N ASN A 262 -5.86 3.78 2.36
CA ASN A 262 -5.53 2.58 1.59
C ASN A 262 -6.58 1.48 1.77
N ILE A 263 -7.00 1.19 3.02
CA ILE A 263 -8.02 0.18 3.31
C ILE A 263 -9.38 0.57 2.71
N ALA A 264 -9.78 1.84 2.85
CA ALA A 264 -11.06 2.32 2.31
C ALA A 264 -11.13 2.21 0.79
N PHE A 265 -10.02 2.46 0.10
CA PHE A 265 -9.96 2.37 -1.36
C PHE A 265 -9.82 0.93 -1.85
N GLN A 266 -9.19 0.04 -1.09
CA GLN A 266 -9.26 -1.42 -1.32
C GLN A 266 -10.71 -1.92 -1.20
N ASP A 267 -11.44 -1.53 -0.13
CA ASP A 267 -12.85 -1.89 0.02
C ASP A 267 -13.71 -1.38 -1.13
N ASN A 268 -13.53 -0.13 -1.56
CA ASN A 268 -14.27 0.42 -2.70
C ASN A 268 -13.93 -0.33 -4.01
N THR A 269 -12.68 -0.71 -4.23
CA THR A 269 -12.29 -1.52 -5.38
C THR A 269 -13.03 -2.85 -5.37
N ILE A 270 -13.01 -3.59 -4.26
CA ILE A 270 -13.69 -4.88 -4.13
C ILE A 270 -15.20 -4.74 -4.27
N ARG A 271 -15.78 -3.68 -3.69
CA ARG A 271 -17.23 -3.45 -3.67
C ARG A 271 -17.79 -3.08 -5.04
N PHE A 272 -17.08 -2.29 -5.83
CA PHE A 272 -17.57 -1.79 -7.12
C PHE A 272 -17.09 -2.61 -8.32
N ALA A 273 -16.11 -3.49 -8.14
CA ALA A 273 -15.72 -4.47 -9.15
C ALA A 273 -16.78 -5.58 -9.28
N PRO A 274 -17.01 -6.13 -10.49
CA PRO A 274 -17.76 -7.37 -10.67
C PRO A 274 -17.12 -8.51 -9.89
N GLU A 275 -17.91 -9.47 -9.41
CA GLU A 275 -17.40 -10.56 -8.55
C GLU A 275 -16.30 -11.38 -9.23
N ASN A 276 -16.45 -11.66 -10.53
CA ASN A 276 -15.48 -12.39 -11.34
C ASN A 276 -14.23 -11.57 -11.72
N ALA A 277 -14.22 -10.25 -11.43
CA ALA A 277 -13.15 -9.34 -11.79
C ALA A 277 -12.51 -8.63 -10.57
N THR A 278 -12.89 -9.04 -9.35
CA THR A 278 -12.43 -8.37 -8.11
C THR A 278 -10.90 -8.38 -8.00
N SER A 279 -10.24 -9.53 -8.21
CA SER A 279 -8.78 -9.63 -8.15
C SER A 279 -8.09 -8.82 -9.25
N ILE A 280 -8.70 -8.71 -10.43
CA ILE A 280 -8.21 -7.85 -11.52
C ILE A 280 -8.35 -6.36 -11.14
N GLY A 281 -9.49 -5.97 -10.58
CA GLY A 281 -9.68 -4.62 -10.04
C GLY A 281 -8.62 -4.28 -8.98
N MET A 282 -8.33 -5.23 -8.09
CA MET A 282 -7.27 -5.07 -7.08
C MET A 282 -5.87 -5.02 -7.69
N SER A 283 -5.60 -5.75 -8.78
CA SER A 283 -4.29 -5.67 -9.46
C SER A 283 -4.10 -4.32 -10.14
N ILE A 284 -5.15 -3.76 -10.75
CA ILE A 284 -5.11 -2.41 -11.31
C ILE A 284 -4.88 -1.39 -10.18
N PHE A 285 -5.61 -1.50 -9.07
CA PHE A 285 -5.43 -0.66 -7.89
C PHE A 285 -3.98 -0.71 -7.38
N SER A 286 -3.45 -1.90 -7.15
CA SER A 286 -2.08 -2.11 -6.66
C SER A 286 -1.02 -1.57 -7.66
N GLY A 287 -1.17 -1.87 -8.94
CA GLY A 287 -0.27 -1.38 -9.99
C GLY A 287 -0.25 0.14 -10.07
N LEU A 288 -1.42 0.78 -10.06
CA LEU A 288 -1.55 2.22 -10.11
C LEU A 288 -1.08 2.90 -8.80
N PHE A 289 -1.29 2.27 -7.66
CA PHE A 289 -0.74 2.76 -6.39
C PHE A 289 0.79 2.76 -6.42
N ASN A 290 1.42 1.68 -6.92
CA ASN A 290 2.87 1.60 -7.09
C ASN A 290 3.41 2.58 -8.16
N LEU A 291 2.66 2.82 -9.24
CA LEU A 291 2.97 3.89 -10.18
C LEU A 291 3.01 5.25 -9.46
N GLY A 292 2.00 5.53 -8.63
CA GLY A 292 1.95 6.74 -7.80
C GLY A 292 3.14 6.84 -6.83
N ILE A 293 3.59 5.72 -6.22
CA ILE A 293 4.82 5.68 -5.40
C ILE A 293 6.03 6.15 -6.22
N GLY A 294 6.21 5.59 -7.40
CA GLY A 294 7.32 5.97 -8.29
C GLY A 294 7.26 7.43 -8.73
N CYS A 295 6.08 7.91 -9.14
CA CYS A 295 5.85 9.31 -9.52
C CYS A 295 6.11 10.25 -8.33
N GLY A 296 5.63 9.92 -7.13
CA GLY A 296 5.82 10.73 -5.93
C GLY A 296 7.29 10.84 -5.55
N ALA A 297 8.02 9.72 -5.52
CA ALA A 297 9.45 9.75 -5.24
C ALA A 297 10.23 10.57 -6.28
N TYR A 298 9.83 10.51 -7.56
CA TYR A 298 10.43 11.30 -8.63
C TYR A 298 10.13 12.80 -8.45
N VAL A 299 8.87 13.18 -8.22
CA VAL A 299 8.47 14.58 -7.98
C VAL A 299 9.18 15.14 -6.74
N GLY A 300 9.22 14.37 -5.64
CA GLY A 300 9.97 14.76 -4.44
C GLY A 300 11.46 14.98 -4.73
N GLY A 301 12.07 14.12 -5.56
CA GLY A 301 13.45 14.28 -6.02
C GLY A 301 13.68 15.58 -6.81
N LEU A 302 12.75 15.91 -7.73
CA LEU A 302 12.80 17.18 -8.46
C LEU A 302 12.69 18.39 -7.51
N VAL A 303 11.80 18.35 -6.53
CA VAL A 303 11.65 19.40 -5.52
C VAL A 303 12.95 19.58 -4.74
N VAL A 304 13.54 18.49 -4.24
CA VAL A 304 14.78 18.54 -3.47
C VAL A 304 15.97 19.06 -4.30
N SER A 305 16.03 18.74 -5.59
CA SER A 305 17.15 19.12 -6.47
C SER A 305 17.04 20.50 -7.07
N HIS A 306 15.81 21.03 -7.31
CA HIS A 306 15.58 22.29 -8.02
C HIS A 306 14.96 23.40 -7.15
N ALA A 307 14.43 23.04 -5.96
CA ALA A 307 13.88 23.97 -4.99
C ALA A 307 14.52 23.73 -3.62
N SER A 308 13.78 23.23 -2.65
CA SER A 308 14.29 22.94 -1.32
C SER A 308 13.70 21.67 -0.71
N LEU A 309 14.45 21.01 0.17
CA LEU A 309 13.93 19.91 0.99
C LEU A 309 12.74 20.36 1.86
N SER A 310 12.68 21.63 2.27
CA SER A 310 11.56 22.21 3.02
C SER A 310 10.24 22.22 2.23
N ASP A 311 10.30 22.21 0.89
CA ASP A 311 9.12 22.37 0.02
C ASP A 311 8.43 21.06 -0.34
N ILE A 312 8.97 19.90 0.08
CA ILE A 312 8.40 18.58 -0.21
C ILE A 312 6.95 18.45 0.27
N GLY A 313 6.65 19.05 1.43
CA GLY A 313 5.30 19.08 2.00
C GLY A 313 4.33 19.88 1.14
N TYR A 314 4.74 21.05 0.67
CA TYR A 314 3.90 21.90 -0.20
C TYR A 314 3.65 21.25 -1.56
N ALA A 315 4.68 20.67 -2.18
CA ALA A 315 4.53 19.97 -3.46
C ALA A 315 3.58 18.77 -3.35
N GLY A 316 3.77 17.90 -2.35
CA GLY A 316 2.86 16.80 -2.07
C GLY A 316 1.45 17.27 -1.69
N GLY A 317 1.38 18.34 -0.87
CA GLY A 317 0.11 18.95 -0.43
C GLY A 317 -0.69 19.53 -1.60
N LEU A 318 -0.06 20.16 -2.57
CA LEU A 318 -0.74 20.68 -3.78
C LEU A 318 -1.39 19.55 -4.57
N ILE A 319 -0.68 18.44 -4.80
CA ILE A 319 -1.24 17.24 -5.43
C ILE A 319 -2.41 16.69 -4.60
N GLY A 320 -2.26 16.68 -3.26
CA GLY A 320 -3.30 16.28 -2.32
C GLY A 320 -4.55 17.18 -2.39
N VAL A 321 -4.40 18.49 -2.59
CA VAL A 321 -5.53 19.42 -2.81
C VAL A 321 -6.27 19.07 -4.09
N LEU A 322 -5.56 18.86 -5.21
CA LEU A 322 -6.17 18.42 -6.46
C LEU A 322 -6.93 17.09 -6.29
N MET A 323 -6.35 16.14 -5.57
CA MET A 323 -6.98 14.86 -5.22
C MET A 323 -8.27 15.09 -4.42
N THR A 324 -8.23 15.92 -3.37
CA THR A 324 -9.37 16.18 -2.49
C THR A 324 -10.49 16.89 -3.25
N VAL A 325 -10.17 17.87 -4.08
CA VAL A 325 -11.13 18.56 -4.96
C VAL A 325 -11.79 17.57 -5.92
N TYR A 326 -11.03 16.71 -6.58
CA TYR A 326 -11.57 15.67 -7.45
C TYR A 326 -12.47 14.68 -6.67
N CYS A 327 -12.08 14.29 -5.45
CA CYS A 327 -12.87 13.41 -4.60
C CYS A 327 -14.26 14.00 -4.33
N VAL A 328 -14.32 15.27 -3.96
CA VAL A 328 -15.59 15.95 -3.65
C VAL A 328 -16.40 16.25 -4.91
N ALA A 329 -15.78 16.82 -5.93
CA ALA A 329 -16.47 17.34 -7.12
C ALA A 329 -16.92 16.24 -8.11
N ARG A 330 -16.21 15.10 -8.16
CA ARG A 330 -16.47 14.06 -9.18
C ARG A 330 -16.72 12.68 -8.58
N PHE A 331 -15.88 12.24 -7.64
CA PHE A 331 -15.98 10.88 -7.10
C PHE A 331 -17.25 10.67 -6.29
N PHE A 332 -17.57 11.55 -5.33
CA PHE A 332 -18.76 11.43 -4.51
C PHE A 332 -20.08 11.49 -5.30
N PRO A 333 -20.28 12.40 -6.28
CA PRO A 333 -21.46 12.35 -7.12
C PRO A 333 -21.61 11.04 -7.90
N ASN A 334 -20.51 10.52 -8.47
CA ASN A 334 -20.54 9.25 -9.18
C ASN A 334 -20.88 8.06 -8.26
N MET A 335 -20.31 8.05 -7.05
CA MET A 335 -20.59 7.03 -6.04
C MET A 335 -22.07 7.07 -5.63
N ARG A 336 -22.63 8.27 -5.37
CA ARG A 336 -24.06 8.44 -5.05
C ARG A 336 -24.99 7.92 -6.16
N LYS A 337 -24.69 8.28 -7.42
CA LYS A 337 -25.48 7.80 -8.58
C LYS A 337 -25.43 6.28 -8.71
N ARG A 338 -24.31 5.66 -8.39
CA ARG A 338 -24.14 4.20 -8.48
C ARG A 338 -24.82 3.46 -7.35
N GLU A 339 -24.80 4.01 -6.12
CA GLU A 339 -25.49 3.44 -4.96
C GLU A 339 -27.01 3.51 -5.10
N ALA A 340 -27.54 4.59 -5.68
CA ALA A 340 -28.97 4.74 -5.95
C ALA A 340 -29.54 3.81 -7.04
N ARG A 341 -28.66 3.18 -7.84
CA ARG A 341 -29.05 2.21 -8.90
C ARG A 341 -28.93 0.74 -8.48
N ARG A 342 -28.46 0.48 -7.25
CA ARG A 342 -28.41 -0.85 -6.62
C ARG A 342 -29.54 -1.03 -5.63
#